data_1f63aab82591fe5e9ceb613726f84442
#
_entry.id   1f63aab82591fe5e9ceb613726f84442
#
_cell.length_a   1.000
_cell.length_b   1.000
_cell.length_c   1.000
_cell.angle_alpha   90.00
_cell.angle_beta   90.00
_cell.angle_gamma   90.00
#
_symmetry.space_group_name_H-M   'P 1'
#
loop_
_entity.id
_entity.type
_entity.pdbx_description
1 polymer ?
#
loop_
_entity_poly.entity_id
_entity_poly.type
_entity_poly.pdbx_seq_one_letter_code
_entity_poly.pdbx_strand_id
1 'polypeptide(L)'
;NYGWQWQRYGQLDKVIGQLDFNNETRQAAISIYDGKEINKYANDTPCTYAVQFTIVHNRLDMCVTMRSNDLWYGFCNDQYQFSKLQEMVSKRLEIDTGVYYHFAHNMHLYNDKI
;
A
#
# COMPACT_ATOMS: atom_id res chain seq x y z
N ASN A 1 1.49 -10.02 -7.77
CA ASN A 1 0.17 -10.21 -7.16
C ASN A 1 0.09 -9.49 -5.83
N TYR A 2 -0.60 -8.36 -5.82
CA TYR A 2 -0.72 -7.55 -4.60
C TYR A 2 -1.51 -8.27 -3.50
N GLY A 3 -2.54 -9.04 -3.84
CA GLY A 3 -3.33 -9.73 -2.83
C GLY A 3 -2.49 -10.64 -1.97
N TRP A 4 -1.60 -11.41 -2.60
CA TRP A 4 -0.68 -12.27 -1.87
C TRP A 4 0.32 -11.46 -1.03
N GLN A 5 0.85 -10.38 -1.61
CA GLN A 5 1.84 -9.55 -0.91
C GLN A 5 1.27 -8.88 0.33
N TRP A 6 0.01 -8.47 0.28
CA TRP A 6 -0.65 -7.83 1.43
C TRP A 6 -0.84 -8.81 2.58
N GLN A 7 -1.06 -10.09 2.27
CA GLN A 7 -1.29 -11.12 3.29
C GLN A 7 -0.03 -11.86 3.69
N ARG A 8 1.09 -11.58 3.06
CA ARG A 8 2.35 -12.25 3.40
C ARG A 8 2.60 -12.08 4.89
N TYR A 9 2.90 -13.20 5.57
CA TYR A 9 3.13 -13.24 7.01
C TYR A 9 1.91 -12.80 7.85
N GLY A 10 0.72 -12.85 7.28
CA GLY A 10 -0.49 -12.43 7.97
C GLY A 10 -0.57 -10.93 8.23
N GLN A 11 0.12 -10.12 7.43
CA GLN A 11 0.26 -8.68 7.67
C GLN A 11 -1.08 -7.95 7.68
N LEU A 12 -1.98 -8.26 6.75
CA LEU A 12 -3.23 -7.53 6.64
C LEU A 12 -4.08 -7.72 7.90
N ASP A 13 -4.20 -8.95 8.38
CA ASP A 13 -4.96 -9.22 9.58
C ASP A 13 -4.33 -8.57 10.82
N LYS A 14 -3.00 -8.54 10.90
CA LYS A 14 -2.29 -7.88 11.99
C LYS A 14 -2.53 -6.38 12.00
N VAL A 15 -2.50 -5.75 10.84
CA VAL A 15 -2.75 -4.31 10.71
C VAL A 15 -4.15 -3.96 11.15
N ILE A 16 -5.14 -4.73 10.69
CA ILE A 16 -6.53 -4.50 11.09
C ILE A 16 -6.69 -4.65 12.60
N GLY A 17 -6.07 -5.70 13.18
CA GLY A 17 -6.10 -5.89 14.61
C GLY A 17 -5.44 -4.76 15.40
N GLN A 18 -4.32 -4.23 14.90
CA GLN A 18 -3.65 -3.09 15.54
C GLN A 18 -4.52 -1.85 15.55
N LEU A 19 -5.18 -1.54 14.42
CA LEU A 19 -6.03 -0.38 14.29
C LEU A 19 -7.31 -0.51 15.13
N ASP A 20 -7.85 -1.71 15.23
CA ASP A 20 -9.03 -1.98 16.04
C ASP A 20 -8.72 -1.85 17.53
N PHE A 21 -7.55 -2.32 17.94
CA PHE A 21 -7.11 -2.25 19.34
C PHE A 21 -6.73 -0.83 19.75
N ASN A 22 -6.06 -0.09 18.86
CA ASN A 22 -5.59 1.27 19.15
C ASN A 22 -5.74 2.15 17.91
N ASN A 23 -6.79 2.97 17.87
CA ASN A 23 -7.08 3.86 16.74
C ASN A 23 -6.02 4.93 16.53
N GLU A 24 -5.14 5.16 17.50
CA GLU A 24 -4.10 6.18 17.43
C GLU A 24 -2.75 5.60 17.03
N THR A 25 -2.68 4.30 16.70
CA THR A 25 -1.41 3.68 16.35
C THR A 25 -0.80 4.32 15.09
N ARG A 26 0.53 4.43 15.09
CA ARG A 26 1.31 4.84 13.93
C ARG A 26 2.14 3.70 13.37
N GLN A 27 1.88 2.47 13.83
CA GLN A 27 2.66 1.30 13.47
C GLN A 27 1.95 0.35 12.51
N ALA A 28 0.76 0.74 12.03
CA ALA A 28 -0.05 -0.13 11.17
C ALA A 28 0.45 -0.03 9.73
N ALA A 29 1.40 -0.88 9.38
CA ALA A 29 2.02 -0.87 8.05
C ALA A 29 2.16 -2.29 7.50
N ILE A 30 1.99 -2.40 6.17
CA ILE A 30 2.23 -3.63 5.41
C ILE A 30 3.51 -3.42 4.62
N SER A 31 4.47 -4.34 4.78
CA SER A 31 5.70 -4.34 3.99
C SER A 31 5.53 -5.24 2.77
N ILE A 32 5.74 -4.70 1.58
CA ILE A 32 5.66 -5.45 0.34
C ILE A 32 7.05 -5.86 -0.11
N TYR A 33 8.02 -4.96 0.01
CA TYR A 33 9.42 -5.27 -0.26
C TYR A 33 10.00 -6.01 0.94
N ASP A 34 10.48 -7.23 0.72
CA ASP A 34 11.07 -8.05 1.76
C ASP A 34 12.58 -8.19 1.52
N GLY A 35 13.38 -7.60 2.41
CA GLY A 35 14.83 -7.66 2.31
C GLY A 35 15.41 -9.07 2.36
N LYS A 36 14.70 -10.01 2.96
CA LYS A 36 15.13 -11.41 3.00
C LYS A 36 15.07 -12.07 1.63
N GLU A 37 14.28 -11.53 0.72
CA GLU A 37 14.08 -12.08 -0.61
C GLU A 37 14.76 -11.26 -1.70
N ILE A 38 15.70 -10.38 -1.33
CA ILE A 38 16.34 -9.47 -2.27
C ILE A 38 16.97 -10.19 -3.46
N ASN A 39 17.53 -11.37 -3.24
CA ASN A 39 18.15 -12.16 -4.31
C ASN A 39 17.13 -12.75 -5.28
N LYS A 40 15.88 -12.88 -4.85
CA LYS A 40 14.79 -13.38 -5.70
C LYS A 40 14.22 -12.30 -6.60
N TYR A 41 14.56 -11.03 -6.34
CA TYR A 41 14.02 -9.89 -7.08
C TYR A 41 14.91 -9.45 -8.24
N ALA A 42 15.91 -10.25 -8.63
CA ALA A 42 16.97 -9.81 -9.54
C ALA A 42 16.45 -9.06 -10.78
N ASN A 43 15.34 -9.53 -11.37
CA ASN A 43 14.75 -8.91 -12.55
C ASN A 43 13.32 -8.40 -12.32
N ASP A 44 12.80 -8.56 -11.11
CA ASP A 44 11.39 -8.28 -10.82
C ASP A 44 11.24 -7.75 -9.38
N THR A 45 12.01 -6.72 -9.06
CA THR A 45 11.93 -6.08 -7.76
C THR A 45 10.58 -5.36 -7.63
N PRO A 46 9.83 -5.58 -6.52
CA PRO A 46 8.56 -4.87 -6.33
C PRO A 46 8.73 -3.36 -6.40
N CYS A 47 7.82 -2.70 -7.08
CA CYS A 47 7.82 -1.24 -7.16
C CYS A 47 7.29 -0.59 -5.89
N THR A 48 6.47 -1.29 -5.14
CA THR A 48 5.88 -0.80 -3.90
C THR A 48 6.67 -1.29 -2.72
N TYR A 49 7.08 -0.37 -1.84
CA TYR A 49 7.80 -0.72 -0.62
C TYR A 49 6.86 -1.07 0.51
N ALA A 50 5.92 -0.19 0.81
CA ALA A 50 5.07 -0.34 1.98
C ALA A 50 3.77 0.43 1.84
N VAL A 51 2.79 0.01 2.63
CA VAL A 51 1.51 0.70 2.76
C VAL A 51 1.28 0.94 4.24
N GLN A 52 1.05 2.18 4.64
CA GLN A 52 0.79 2.54 6.02
C GLN A 52 -0.63 3.07 6.19
N PHE A 53 -1.30 2.67 7.26
CA PHE A 53 -2.65 3.08 7.59
C PHE A 53 -2.65 3.92 8.86
N THR A 54 -3.49 4.96 8.87
CA THR A 54 -3.67 5.83 10.03
C THR A 54 -5.14 6.23 10.12
N ILE A 55 -5.71 6.22 11.31
CA ILE A 55 -7.08 6.70 11.51
C ILE A 55 -7.03 8.15 11.97
N VAL A 56 -7.66 9.02 11.19
CA VAL A 56 -7.73 10.46 11.47
C VAL A 56 -9.18 10.89 11.39
N HIS A 57 -9.70 11.48 12.47
CA HIS A 57 -11.10 11.91 12.53
C HIS A 57 -12.09 10.83 12.13
N ASN A 58 -11.85 9.63 12.63
CA ASN A 58 -12.67 8.44 12.38
C ASN A 58 -12.74 8.05 10.90
N ARG A 59 -11.69 8.36 10.14
CA ARG A 59 -11.53 7.94 8.74
C ARG A 59 -10.20 7.25 8.58
N LEU A 60 -10.14 6.28 7.67
CA LEU A 60 -8.91 5.53 7.41
C LEU A 60 -8.11 6.18 6.30
N ASP A 61 -7.00 6.82 6.68
CA ASP A 61 -6.01 7.32 5.73
C ASP A 61 -5.03 6.21 5.36
N MET A 62 -4.55 6.24 4.14
CA MET A 62 -3.58 5.27 3.65
C MET A 62 -2.46 6.00 2.91
N CYS A 63 -1.23 5.63 3.20
CA CYS A 63 -0.05 6.17 2.52
C CYS A 63 0.69 5.02 1.83
N VAL A 64 0.85 5.11 0.51
CA VAL A 64 1.57 4.13 -0.29
C VAL A 64 2.93 4.72 -0.66
N THR A 65 3.99 3.97 -0.39
CA THR A 65 5.36 4.35 -0.75
C THR A 65 5.89 3.41 -1.80
N MET A 66 6.29 3.95 -2.94
CA MET A 66 6.79 3.19 -4.07
C MET A 66 8.23 3.56 -4.41
N ARG A 67 8.99 2.57 -4.87
CA ARG A 67 10.34 2.79 -5.41
C ARG A 67 10.26 3.55 -6.74
N SER A 68 9.35 3.13 -7.60
CA SER A 68 9.20 3.66 -8.95
C SER A 68 7.76 3.47 -9.40
N ASN A 69 7.27 4.37 -10.26
CA ASN A 69 5.92 4.27 -10.78
C ASN A 69 5.87 4.77 -12.22
N ASP A 70 5.18 4.01 -13.08
CA ASP A 70 4.93 4.39 -14.46
C ASP A 70 3.66 5.22 -14.53
N LEU A 71 3.78 6.45 -15.01
CA LEU A 71 2.65 7.39 -15.08
C LEU A 71 1.57 6.95 -16.06
N TRP A 72 1.91 6.15 -17.05
CA TRP A 72 0.95 5.76 -18.09
C TRP A 72 0.29 4.42 -17.80
N TYR A 73 1.10 3.38 -17.59
CA TYR A 73 0.57 2.03 -17.44
C TYR A 73 0.36 1.61 -15.99
N GLY A 74 1.30 1.98 -15.12
CA GLY A 74 1.30 1.49 -13.75
C GLY A 74 0.49 2.31 -12.78
N PHE A 75 0.51 3.65 -12.90
CA PHE A 75 -0.08 4.52 -11.89
C PHE A 75 -1.58 4.30 -11.72
N CYS A 76 -2.33 4.31 -12.82
CA CYS A 76 -3.79 4.16 -12.75
C CYS A 76 -4.20 2.79 -12.21
N ASN A 77 -3.49 1.74 -12.63
CA ASN A 77 -3.78 0.39 -12.16
C ASN A 77 -3.45 0.24 -10.67
N ASP A 78 -2.29 0.76 -10.25
CA ASP A 78 -1.87 0.70 -8.85
C ASP A 78 -2.82 1.50 -7.97
N GLN A 79 -3.22 2.69 -8.41
CA GLN A 79 -4.16 3.51 -7.68
C GLN A 79 -5.50 2.80 -7.46
N TYR A 80 -5.99 2.13 -8.49
CA TYR A 80 -7.22 1.34 -8.37
C TYR A 80 -7.08 0.24 -7.32
N GLN A 81 -6.00 -0.53 -7.38
CA GLN A 81 -5.79 -1.65 -6.47
C GLN A 81 -5.60 -1.18 -5.02
N PHE A 82 -4.84 -0.12 -4.81
CA PHE A 82 -4.64 0.42 -3.46
C PHE A 82 -5.90 1.07 -2.91
N SER A 83 -6.71 1.70 -3.76
CA SER A 83 -8.00 2.23 -3.33
C SER A 83 -8.94 1.12 -2.86
N LYS A 84 -8.92 -0.03 -3.54
CA LYS A 84 -9.69 -1.19 -3.12
C LYS A 84 -9.22 -1.74 -1.78
N LEU A 85 -7.91 -1.76 -1.56
CA LEU A 85 -7.34 -2.16 -0.29
C LEU A 85 -7.81 -1.24 0.84
N GLN A 86 -7.76 0.06 0.62
CA GLN A 86 -8.21 1.05 1.60
C GLN A 86 -9.69 0.84 1.95
N GLU A 87 -10.54 0.66 0.94
CA GLU A 87 -11.96 0.41 1.15
C GLU A 87 -12.19 -0.87 1.96
N MET A 88 -11.48 -1.93 1.64
CA MET A 88 -11.63 -3.20 2.34
C MET A 88 -11.26 -3.07 3.82
N VAL A 89 -10.16 -2.41 4.12
CA VAL A 89 -9.70 -2.22 5.50
C VAL A 89 -10.69 -1.34 6.27
N SER A 90 -11.16 -0.24 5.66
CA SER A 90 -12.11 0.63 6.32
C SER A 90 -13.44 -0.06 6.60
N LYS A 91 -13.90 -0.92 5.69
CA LYS A 91 -15.12 -1.71 5.92
C LYS A 91 -14.96 -2.67 7.10
N ARG A 92 -13.82 -3.34 7.20
CA ARG A 92 -13.56 -4.27 8.29
C ARG A 92 -13.45 -3.55 9.63
N LEU A 93 -13.03 -2.29 9.63
CA LEU A 93 -12.96 -1.45 10.82
C LEU A 93 -14.25 -0.68 11.07
N GLU A 94 -15.21 -0.75 10.15
CA GLU A 94 -16.51 -0.06 10.24
C GLU A 94 -16.36 1.46 10.36
N ILE A 95 -15.43 2.02 9.59
CA ILE A 95 -15.20 3.47 9.50
C ILE A 95 -15.15 3.88 8.04
N ASP A 96 -15.24 5.19 7.78
CA ASP A 96 -15.16 5.73 6.43
C ASP A 96 -13.71 5.74 5.92
N THR A 97 -13.55 5.71 4.61
CA THR A 97 -12.25 5.93 4.00
C THR A 97 -11.87 7.41 4.10
N GLY A 98 -10.61 7.68 4.35
CA GLY A 98 -10.06 9.02 4.39
C GLY A 98 -9.22 9.33 3.16
N VAL A 99 -8.06 9.95 3.38
CA VAL A 99 -7.17 10.39 2.31
C VAL A 99 -6.27 9.25 1.85
N TYR A 100 -6.00 9.21 0.57
CA TYR A 100 -5.02 8.30 -0.03
C TYR A 100 -3.82 9.15 -0.45
N TYR A 101 -2.68 8.90 0.19
CA TYR A 101 -1.41 9.54 -0.14
C TYR A 101 -0.58 8.58 -0.96
N HIS A 102 -0.03 9.04 -2.07
CA HIS A 102 0.79 8.21 -2.94
C HIS A 102 2.14 8.88 -3.13
N PHE A 103 3.19 8.25 -2.64
CA PHE A 103 4.56 8.74 -2.77
C PHE A 103 5.37 7.77 -3.62
N ALA A 104 5.96 8.27 -4.71
CA ALA A 104 6.85 7.49 -5.56
C ALA A 104 8.19 8.20 -5.62
N HIS A 105 9.26 7.47 -5.28
CA HIS A 105 10.61 8.02 -5.33
C HIS A 105 10.98 8.46 -6.74
N ASN A 106 10.53 7.70 -7.75
CA ASN A 106 10.81 7.97 -9.15
C ASN A 106 9.55 7.76 -9.98
N MET A 107 8.95 8.85 -10.45
CA MET A 107 7.83 8.82 -11.39
C MET A 107 8.37 8.97 -12.81
N HIS A 108 7.85 8.18 -13.76
CA HIS A 108 8.35 8.22 -15.12
C HIS A 108 7.24 7.98 -16.13
N LEU A 109 7.50 8.41 -17.35
CA LEU A 109 6.64 8.19 -18.50
C LEU A 109 7.53 7.75 -19.66
N TYR A 110 7.18 6.64 -20.30
CA TYR A 110 7.97 6.15 -21.41
C TYR A 110 7.91 7.11 -22.60
N ASN A 111 9.04 7.25 -23.31
CA ASN A 111 9.17 8.23 -24.38
C ASN A 111 8.16 8.05 -25.50
N ASP A 112 7.71 6.84 -25.77
CA ASP A 112 6.72 6.56 -26.81
C ASP A 112 5.32 7.07 -26.46
N LYS A 113 5.14 7.59 -25.26
CA LYS A 113 3.85 8.12 -24.78
C LYS A 113 3.82 9.64 -24.66
N ILE A 114 4.94 10.28 -24.89
CA ILE A 114 5.06 11.73 -24.82
C ILE A 114 4.69 12.39 -26.21
#